data_59fd08e5a8185a6bb6cf48674765f527
#
_entry.id   59fd08e5a8185a6bb6cf48674765f527
#
_cell.length_a   1.000
_cell.length_b   1.000
_cell.length_c   1.000
_cell.angle_alpha   90.00
_cell.angle_beta   90.00
_cell.angle_gamma   90.00
#
_symmetry.space_group_name_H-M   'P 1'
#
loop_
_entity.id
_entity.type
_entity.pdbx_description
1 polymer ?
#
loop_
_entity_poly.entity_id
_entity_poly.type
_entity_poly.pdbx_seq_one_letter_code
_entity_poly.pdbx_strand_id
1 'polypeptide(L)'
;LTLGRVSNLPTVWSNCLAASAINLCAHGWVRAIPDWKDLNALDPLLLLPLLLGASLLYMGGCTLNDAFDQKFDAQYNPERPIPSGGISPARVWTLGSAELGLGAWMLIDLAQCEPLWIGALVLGIILYDALHKKWSGGVMLMGGCRLLLWAGAATCGVSETIYPLTWIWGATLAFYVVGISLFARGEAKAKEEAPKLSIVFLFGPALVALAALIHWNNLDPIRVFLVNLVGLLIAWIAFDAILQMRGGKKGAIGSGVSRLLAGICVTDALVVSFCMPMLIAPLLCLNPLALWIQKRFAAT
;
A
#
# COMPACT_ATOMS: atom_id res chain seq x y z
N LEU A 1 -3.81 19.25 1.70
CA LEU A 1 -4.42 18.03 1.12
C LEU A 1 -3.66 17.58 -0.13
N THR A 2 -3.25 18.50 -1.00
CA THR A 2 -2.51 18.19 -2.25
C THR A 2 -1.12 17.65 -1.96
N LEU A 3 -0.36 18.26 -1.03
CA LEU A 3 0.97 17.81 -0.61
C LEU A 3 0.95 16.38 -0.02
N GLY A 4 0.01 16.07 0.86
CA GLY A 4 -0.08 14.77 1.53
C GLY A 4 -0.68 13.65 0.69
N ARG A 5 -1.05 13.89 -0.58
CA ARG A 5 -1.65 12.91 -1.50
C ARG A 5 -2.69 11.99 -0.83
N VAL A 6 -3.62 12.60 -0.07
CA VAL A 6 -4.62 11.90 0.77
C VAL A 6 -5.48 10.87 0.01
N SER A 7 -5.47 10.93 -1.31
CA SER A 7 -6.21 10.00 -2.18
C SER A 7 -5.81 8.52 -2.03
N ASN A 8 -4.61 8.26 -1.54
CA ASN A 8 -4.11 6.89 -1.36
C ASN A 8 -4.21 6.38 0.09
N LEU A 9 -4.70 7.20 1.04
CA LEU A 9 -4.85 6.77 2.44
C LEU A 9 -5.70 5.50 2.61
N PRO A 10 -6.80 5.28 1.87
CA PRO A 10 -7.54 4.03 1.97
C PRO A 10 -6.66 2.79 1.74
N THR A 11 -5.64 2.88 0.89
CA THR A 11 -4.70 1.76 0.65
C THR A 11 -3.68 1.59 1.78
N VAL A 12 -3.40 2.64 2.54
CA VAL A 12 -2.57 2.57 3.76
C VAL A 12 -3.36 1.88 4.87
N TRP A 13 -4.63 2.25 5.04
CA TRP A 13 -5.50 1.64 6.04
C TRP A 13 -5.76 0.16 5.76
N SER A 14 -6.03 -0.19 4.50
CA SER A 14 -6.22 -1.60 4.14
C SER A 14 -4.97 -2.44 4.41
N ASN A 15 -3.77 -1.92 4.12
CA ASN A 15 -2.51 -2.60 4.43
C ASN A 15 -2.34 -2.84 5.93
N CYS A 16 -2.59 -1.83 6.76
CA CYS A 16 -2.48 -1.97 8.21
C CYS A 16 -3.44 -3.04 8.75
N LEU A 17 -4.70 -2.99 8.33
CA LEU A 17 -5.72 -3.95 8.76
C LEU A 17 -5.39 -5.39 8.32
N ALA A 18 -4.98 -5.57 7.06
CA ALA A 18 -4.66 -6.89 6.54
C ALA A 18 -3.39 -7.48 7.17
N ALA A 19 -2.35 -6.65 7.37
CA ALA A 19 -1.11 -7.09 8.02
C ALA A 19 -1.33 -7.52 9.47
N SER A 20 -2.06 -6.71 10.26
CA SER A 20 -2.42 -7.08 11.63
C SER A 20 -3.28 -8.34 11.66
N ALA A 21 -4.30 -8.45 10.81
CA ALA A 21 -5.18 -9.61 10.78
C ALA A 21 -4.45 -10.91 10.44
N ILE A 22 -3.61 -10.92 9.39
CA ILE A 22 -2.91 -12.15 8.98
C ILE A 22 -1.88 -12.60 10.01
N ASN A 23 -1.20 -11.66 10.68
CA ASN A 23 -0.22 -11.99 11.70
C ASN A 23 -0.90 -12.52 12.98
N LEU A 24 -2.01 -11.92 13.41
CA LEU A 24 -2.84 -12.42 14.51
C LEU A 24 -3.36 -13.83 14.25
N CYS A 25 -3.83 -14.10 13.03
CA CYS A 25 -4.26 -15.45 12.62
C CYS A 25 -3.11 -16.45 12.68
N ALA A 26 -1.92 -16.07 12.22
CA ALA A 26 -0.74 -16.91 12.23
C ALA A 26 -0.24 -17.22 13.65
N HIS A 27 -0.50 -16.33 14.62
CA HIS A 27 -0.27 -16.59 16.06
C HIS A 27 -1.27 -17.58 16.67
N GLY A 28 -2.29 -18.02 15.92
CA GLY A 28 -3.34 -18.88 16.44
C GLY A 28 -4.34 -18.16 17.37
N TRP A 29 -4.34 -16.85 17.40
CA TRP A 29 -5.25 -16.03 18.20
C TRP A 29 -6.64 -15.95 17.58
N VAL A 30 -6.75 -16.25 16.29
CA VAL A 30 -8.02 -16.36 15.57
C VAL A 30 -8.33 -17.83 15.29
N ARG A 31 -9.53 -18.27 15.63
CA ARG A 31 -9.97 -19.66 15.46
C ARG A 31 -10.01 -20.05 13.98
N ALA A 32 -9.94 -21.36 13.71
CA ALA A 32 -10.05 -21.91 12.36
C ALA A 32 -11.34 -21.49 11.61
N ILE A 33 -12.41 -21.20 12.36
CA ILE A 33 -13.65 -20.57 11.86
C ILE A 33 -13.81 -19.29 12.66
N PRO A 34 -13.40 -18.12 12.13
CA PRO A 34 -13.54 -16.85 12.85
C PRO A 34 -15.02 -16.52 13.05
N ASP A 35 -15.40 -16.32 14.31
CA ASP A 35 -16.66 -15.69 14.69
C ASP A 35 -16.45 -14.15 14.67
N TRP A 36 -17.54 -13.36 14.58
CA TRP A 36 -17.48 -11.91 14.73
C TRP A 36 -16.77 -11.47 16.04
N LYS A 37 -16.75 -12.33 17.06
CA LYS A 37 -16.00 -12.13 18.30
C LYS A 37 -14.48 -12.08 18.10
N ASP A 38 -13.97 -12.65 17.04
CA ASP A 38 -12.53 -12.62 16.73
C ASP A 38 -12.07 -11.23 16.25
N LEU A 39 -13.00 -10.33 15.88
CA LEU A 39 -12.72 -8.91 15.68
C LEU A 39 -12.22 -8.24 16.97
N ASN A 40 -12.52 -8.77 18.15
CA ASN A 40 -11.99 -8.27 19.42
C ASN A 40 -10.47 -8.48 19.53
N ALA A 41 -9.87 -9.35 18.70
CA ALA A 41 -8.42 -9.48 18.60
C ALA A 41 -7.79 -8.24 17.92
N LEU A 42 -8.57 -7.47 17.15
CA LEU A 42 -8.19 -6.19 16.60
C LEU A 42 -8.66 -5.09 17.58
N ASP A 43 -7.86 -4.82 18.61
CA ASP A 43 -8.21 -3.82 19.62
C ASP A 43 -8.36 -2.42 18.99
N PRO A 44 -9.55 -1.79 19.05
CA PRO A 44 -9.75 -0.44 18.52
C PRO A 44 -8.82 0.61 19.13
N LEU A 45 -8.39 0.44 20.38
CA LEU A 45 -7.45 1.34 21.06
C LEU A 45 -6.06 1.31 20.43
N LEU A 46 -5.68 0.20 19.82
CA LEU A 46 -4.42 0.07 19.07
C LEU A 46 -4.61 0.38 17.58
N LEU A 47 -5.76 0.00 16.99
CA LEU A 47 -6.03 0.23 15.57
C LEU A 47 -6.14 1.71 15.21
N LEU A 48 -6.78 2.51 16.06
CA LEU A 48 -6.93 3.94 15.76
C LEU A 48 -5.58 4.65 15.64
N PRO A 49 -4.64 4.55 16.63
CA PRO A 49 -3.32 5.13 16.48
C PRO A 49 -2.50 4.47 15.36
N LEU A 50 -2.69 3.17 15.06
CA LEU A 50 -2.08 2.51 13.91
C LEU A 50 -2.46 3.20 12.59
N LEU A 51 -3.75 3.39 12.35
CA LEU A 51 -4.25 4.01 11.11
C LEU A 51 -3.87 5.49 11.02
N LEU A 52 -3.94 6.24 12.11
CA LEU A 52 -3.55 7.65 12.15
C LEU A 52 -2.04 7.83 11.98
N GLY A 53 -1.24 7.05 12.71
CA GLY A 53 0.22 7.08 12.62
C GLY A 53 0.72 6.69 11.21
N ALA A 54 0.18 5.63 10.63
CA ALA A 54 0.48 5.24 9.26
C ALA A 54 0.07 6.31 8.23
N SER A 55 -1.07 6.98 8.46
CA SER A 55 -1.50 8.11 7.62
C SER A 55 -0.51 9.27 7.69
N LEU A 56 -0.03 9.61 8.88
CA LEU A 56 0.96 10.67 9.07
C LEU A 56 2.31 10.31 8.42
N LEU A 57 2.80 9.07 8.58
CA LEU A 57 4.01 8.63 7.89
C LEU A 57 3.87 8.73 6.36
N TYR A 58 2.73 8.28 5.83
CA TYR A 58 2.46 8.37 4.40
C TYR A 58 2.41 9.83 3.91
N MET A 59 1.67 10.69 4.61
CA MET A 59 1.55 12.12 4.28
C MET A 59 2.89 12.82 4.41
N GLY A 60 3.65 12.56 5.47
CA GLY A 60 4.98 13.10 5.71
C GLY A 60 5.96 12.75 4.60
N GLY A 61 5.95 11.47 4.15
CA GLY A 61 6.73 11.06 2.99
C GLY A 61 6.34 11.83 1.73
N CYS A 62 5.04 11.94 1.42
CA CYS A 62 4.60 12.73 0.27
C CYS A 62 4.97 14.20 0.37
N THR A 63 4.85 14.80 1.56
CA THR A 63 5.20 16.20 1.83
C THR A 63 6.71 16.42 1.65
N LEU A 64 7.55 15.53 2.19
CA LEU A 64 9.01 15.60 2.00
C LEU A 64 9.43 15.32 0.57
N ASN A 65 8.73 14.43 -0.14
CA ASN A 65 8.99 14.18 -1.56
C ASN A 65 8.94 15.48 -2.37
N ASP A 66 7.92 16.33 -2.16
CA ASP A 66 7.83 17.63 -2.82
C ASP A 66 8.97 18.58 -2.42
N ALA A 67 9.47 18.50 -1.17
CA ALA A 67 10.63 19.29 -0.72
C ALA A 67 11.95 18.81 -1.34
N PHE A 68 12.17 17.49 -1.43
CA PHE A 68 13.35 16.93 -2.13
C PHE A 68 13.33 17.23 -3.63
N ASP A 69 12.15 17.23 -4.23
CA ASP A 69 11.93 17.46 -5.66
C ASP A 69 11.93 18.93 -6.08
N GLN A 70 12.08 19.88 -5.16
CA GLN A 70 11.95 21.32 -5.41
C GLN A 70 12.65 21.80 -6.68
N LYS A 71 13.92 21.39 -6.90
CA LYS A 71 14.70 21.82 -8.07
C LYS A 71 14.18 21.25 -9.37
N PHE A 72 13.76 19.99 -9.35
CA PHE A 72 13.18 19.31 -10.49
C PHE A 72 11.81 19.92 -10.85
N ASP A 73 10.97 20.12 -9.84
CA ASP A 73 9.63 20.66 -10.04
C ASP A 73 9.64 22.11 -10.52
N ALA A 74 10.63 22.92 -10.09
CA ALA A 74 10.81 24.28 -10.63
C ALA A 74 11.07 24.28 -12.15
N GLN A 75 11.67 23.22 -12.68
CA GLN A 75 11.95 23.08 -14.10
C GLN A 75 10.82 22.44 -14.91
N TYR A 76 10.15 21.43 -14.35
CA TYR A 76 9.21 20.58 -15.09
C TYR A 76 7.76 20.69 -14.66
N ASN A 77 7.47 21.18 -13.44
CA ASN A 77 6.14 21.27 -12.84
C ASN A 77 5.95 22.59 -12.07
N PRO A 78 6.07 23.75 -12.75
CA PRO A 78 6.08 25.07 -12.09
C PRO A 78 4.78 25.39 -11.35
N GLU A 79 3.68 24.70 -11.65
CA GLU A 79 2.36 24.83 -11.01
C GLU A 79 2.29 24.16 -9.62
N ARG A 80 3.30 23.35 -9.22
CA ARG A 80 3.33 22.71 -7.90
C ARG A 80 3.47 23.74 -6.77
N PRO A 81 2.99 23.40 -5.53
CA PRO A 81 2.91 24.38 -4.44
C PRO A 81 4.20 25.11 -4.08
N ILE A 82 5.36 24.43 -4.13
CA ILE A 82 6.65 25.06 -3.82
C ILE A 82 7.12 25.97 -4.96
N PRO A 83 7.24 25.52 -6.21
CA PRO A 83 7.68 26.37 -7.33
C PRO A 83 6.77 27.55 -7.58
N SER A 84 5.44 27.40 -7.43
CA SER A 84 4.48 28.49 -7.62
C SER A 84 4.49 29.53 -6.49
N GLY A 85 5.28 29.33 -5.42
CA GLY A 85 5.32 30.23 -4.27
C GLY A 85 4.15 30.09 -3.30
N GLY A 86 3.27 29.08 -3.49
CA GLY A 86 2.12 28.84 -2.62
C GLY A 86 2.50 28.45 -1.19
N ILE A 87 3.67 27.83 -1.01
CA ILE A 87 4.23 27.49 0.30
C ILE A 87 5.76 27.55 0.26
N SER A 88 6.39 28.05 1.34
CA SER A 88 7.86 28.09 1.42
C SER A 88 8.46 26.71 1.65
N PRO A 89 9.65 26.41 1.05
CA PRO A 89 10.34 25.13 1.25
C PRO A 89 10.58 24.79 2.72
N ALA A 90 10.95 25.79 3.54
CA ALA A 90 11.19 25.59 4.96
C ALA A 90 9.93 25.07 5.70
N ARG A 91 8.75 25.60 5.36
CA ARG A 91 7.49 25.15 5.95
C ARG A 91 7.17 23.69 5.53
N VAL A 92 7.46 23.32 4.27
CA VAL A 92 7.25 21.95 3.78
C VAL A 92 8.18 20.96 4.49
N TRP A 93 9.47 21.32 4.65
CA TRP A 93 10.41 20.53 5.45
C TRP A 93 9.96 20.35 6.90
N THR A 94 9.55 21.43 7.56
CA THR A 94 9.07 21.38 8.95
C THR A 94 7.81 20.50 9.06
N LEU A 95 6.83 20.70 8.17
CA LEU A 95 5.59 19.94 8.17
C LEU A 95 5.84 18.44 7.95
N GLY A 96 6.56 18.07 6.89
CA GLY A 96 6.82 16.67 6.58
C GLY A 96 7.64 15.97 7.65
N SER A 97 8.63 16.67 8.25
CA SER A 97 9.40 16.10 9.38
C SER A 97 8.52 15.92 10.63
N ALA A 98 7.63 16.86 10.92
CA ALA A 98 6.69 16.75 12.04
C ALA A 98 5.68 15.60 11.82
N GLU A 99 5.16 15.46 10.60
CA GLU A 99 4.28 14.35 10.22
C GLU A 99 4.97 12.98 10.39
N LEU A 100 6.24 12.85 9.92
CA LEU A 100 7.01 11.61 10.12
C LEU A 100 7.29 11.34 11.60
N GLY A 101 7.73 12.34 12.36
CA GLY A 101 8.03 12.18 13.79
C GLY A 101 6.81 11.81 14.61
N LEU A 102 5.69 12.52 14.41
CA LEU A 102 4.44 12.26 15.11
C LEU A 102 3.85 10.90 14.71
N GLY A 103 3.89 10.56 13.40
CA GLY A 103 3.44 9.27 12.91
C GLY A 103 4.23 8.11 13.50
N ALA A 104 5.57 8.22 13.53
CA ALA A 104 6.44 7.22 14.14
C ALA A 104 6.17 7.05 15.65
N TRP A 105 6.03 8.15 16.37
CA TRP A 105 5.66 8.14 17.79
C TRP A 105 4.32 7.45 18.02
N MET A 106 3.28 7.78 17.26
CA MET A 106 1.96 7.14 17.38
C MET A 106 2.03 5.63 17.12
N LEU A 107 2.83 5.19 16.13
CA LEU A 107 2.98 3.78 15.82
C LEU A 107 3.73 3.01 16.90
N ILE A 108 4.80 3.59 17.45
CA ILE A 108 5.63 2.93 18.46
C ILE A 108 4.94 2.94 19.82
N ASP A 109 4.54 4.11 20.31
CA ASP A 109 4.09 4.27 21.70
C ASP A 109 2.60 3.99 21.89
N LEU A 110 1.75 4.34 20.92
CA LEU A 110 0.30 4.20 21.05
C LEU A 110 -0.22 2.92 20.39
N ALA A 111 0.26 2.58 19.19
CA ALA A 111 -0.13 1.35 18.49
C ALA A 111 0.75 0.15 18.87
N GLN A 112 1.79 0.36 19.69
CA GLN A 112 2.70 -0.68 20.17
C GLN A 112 3.34 -1.51 19.05
N CYS A 113 3.66 -0.83 17.92
CA CYS A 113 4.39 -1.45 16.83
C CYS A 113 5.89 -1.56 17.17
N GLU A 114 6.54 -2.59 16.63
CA GLU A 114 7.98 -2.82 16.84
C GLU A 114 8.83 -1.67 16.29
N PRO A 115 9.63 -0.97 17.12
CA PRO A 115 10.38 0.22 16.72
C PRO A 115 11.34 -0.01 15.55
N LEU A 116 11.89 -1.22 15.43
CA LEU A 116 12.80 -1.58 14.35
C LEU A 116 12.15 -1.38 12.97
N TRP A 117 10.93 -1.88 12.80
CA TRP A 117 10.22 -1.79 11.50
C TRP A 117 9.76 -0.37 11.21
N ILE A 118 9.34 0.37 12.23
CA ILE A 118 8.94 1.77 12.06
C ILE A 118 10.16 2.65 11.72
N GLY A 119 11.29 2.46 12.41
CA GLY A 119 12.53 3.15 12.08
C GLY A 119 13.04 2.83 10.68
N ALA A 120 12.99 1.54 10.28
CA ALA A 120 13.33 1.12 8.92
C ALA A 120 12.39 1.74 7.87
N LEU A 121 11.09 1.86 8.17
CA LEU A 121 10.11 2.51 7.27
C LEU A 121 10.44 4.00 7.11
N VAL A 122 10.68 4.72 8.19
CA VAL A 122 11.07 6.15 8.13
C VAL A 122 12.34 6.34 7.30
N LEU A 123 13.36 5.50 7.54
CA LEU A 123 14.58 5.51 6.74
C LEU A 123 14.31 5.20 5.26
N GLY A 124 13.49 4.19 4.99
CA GLY A 124 13.07 3.82 3.63
C GLY A 124 12.38 4.96 2.89
N ILE A 125 11.49 5.70 3.56
CA ILE A 125 10.81 6.88 3.01
C ILE A 125 11.84 7.96 2.65
N ILE A 126 12.74 8.30 3.56
CA ILE A 126 13.78 9.33 3.33
C ILE A 126 14.70 8.91 2.17
N LEU A 127 15.13 7.65 2.12
CA LEU A 127 15.96 7.12 1.04
C LEU A 127 15.24 7.14 -0.31
N TYR A 128 13.95 6.78 -0.32
CA TYR A 128 13.13 6.87 -1.53
C TYR A 128 13.08 8.31 -2.04
N ASP A 129 12.75 9.28 -1.20
CA ASP A 129 12.63 10.69 -1.57
C ASP A 129 13.96 11.28 -2.06
N ALA A 130 15.07 10.89 -1.44
CA ALA A 130 16.40 11.37 -1.83
C ALA A 130 16.92 10.76 -3.14
N LEU A 131 16.52 9.52 -3.49
CA LEU A 131 17.17 8.73 -4.54
C LEU A 131 16.27 8.42 -5.75
N HIS A 132 14.95 8.46 -5.63
CA HIS A 132 14.02 7.92 -6.64
C HIS A 132 14.14 8.54 -8.04
N LYS A 133 14.60 9.80 -8.13
CA LYS A 133 14.85 10.47 -9.42
C LYS A 133 16.26 10.21 -9.99
N LYS A 134 17.21 9.89 -9.10
CA LYS A 134 18.61 9.68 -9.48
C LYS A 134 18.91 8.23 -9.82
N TRP A 135 18.09 7.30 -9.33
CA TRP A 135 18.32 5.88 -9.44
C TRP A 135 17.08 5.13 -9.97
N SER A 136 17.28 4.35 -11.03
CA SER A 136 16.18 3.57 -11.64
C SER A 136 15.58 2.55 -10.68
N GLY A 137 16.36 2.05 -9.70
CA GLY A 137 15.90 1.16 -8.64
C GLY A 137 14.98 1.81 -7.59
N GLY A 138 14.66 3.10 -7.68
CA GLY A 138 13.70 3.76 -6.78
C GLY A 138 12.34 3.09 -6.71
N VAL A 139 11.95 2.31 -7.75
CA VAL A 139 10.71 1.50 -7.70
C VAL A 139 10.78 0.40 -6.63
N MET A 140 11.97 -0.16 -6.40
CA MET A 140 12.17 -1.17 -5.35
C MET A 140 12.08 -0.57 -3.96
N LEU A 141 12.57 0.67 -3.78
CA LEU A 141 12.39 1.41 -2.51
C LEU A 141 10.91 1.68 -2.24
N MET A 142 10.12 2.04 -3.25
CA MET A 142 8.67 2.24 -3.10
C MET A 142 7.97 0.94 -2.64
N GLY A 143 8.26 -0.19 -3.27
CA GLY A 143 7.78 -1.50 -2.82
C GLY A 143 8.29 -1.84 -1.42
N GLY A 144 9.56 -1.55 -1.12
CA GLY A 144 10.17 -1.72 0.19
C GLY A 144 9.47 -0.94 1.30
N CYS A 145 9.10 0.31 1.06
CA CYS A 145 8.30 1.11 2.02
C CYS A 145 6.94 0.44 2.32
N ARG A 146 6.30 -0.16 1.31
CA ARG A 146 5.05 -0.92 1.53
C ARG A 146 5.28 -2.18 2.35
N LEU A 147 6.36 -2.92 2.09
CA LEU A 147 6.74 -4.08 2.90
C LEU A 147 7.04 -3.70 4.35
N LEU A 148 7.75 -2.58 4.58
CA LEU A 148 8.09 -2.12 5.92
C LEU A 148 6.87 -1.61 6.69
N LEU A 149 5.92 -0.93 6.01
CA LEU A 149 4.63 -0.58 6.59
C LEU A 149 3.85 -1.83 6.99
N TRP A 150 3.82 -2.84 6.12
CA TRP A 150 3.21 -4.14 6.39
C TRP A 150 3.83 -4.82 7.60
N ALA A 151 5.16 -4.87 7.66
CA ALA A 151 5.88 -5.46 8.80
C ALA A 151 5.60 -4.72 10.11
N GLY A 152 5.65 -3.37 10.10
CA GLY A 152 5.30 -2.57 11.28
C GLY A 152 3.87 -2.81 11.75
N ALA A 153 2.89 -2.78 10.84
CA ALA A 153 1.49 -3.01 11.17
C ALA A 153 1.22 -4.44 11.67
N ALA A 154 1.95 -5.43 11.17
CA ALA A 154 1.86 -6.82 11.61
C ALA A 154 2.23 -7.01 13.08
N THR A 155 3.08 -6.11 13.64
CA THR A 155 3.51 -6.17 15.05
C THR A 155 2.61 -5.36 16.00
N CYS A 156 1.56 -4.72 15.50
CA CYS A 156 0.67 -3.87 16.30
C CYS A 156 0.04 -4.65 17.47
N GLY A 157 0.40 -4.27 18.70
CA GLY A 157 -0.13 -4.88 19.93
C GLY A 157 0.22 -6.35 20.14
N VAL A 158 1.09 -6.91 19.32
CA VAL A 158 1.49 -8.33 19.33
C VAL A 158 3.00 -8.42 19.51
N SER A 159 3.49 -9.60 19.87
CA SER A 159 4.92 -9.86 20.02
C SER A 159 5.73 -9.53 18.75
N GLU A 160 7.03 -9.35 18.91
CA GLU A 160 8.03 -9.05 17.87
C GLU A 160 8.06 -10.05 16.68
N THR A 161 7.34 -11.18 16.78
CA THR A 161 7.40 -12.24 15.78
C THR A 161 6.45 -11.98 14.62
N ILE A 162 7.03 -11.86 13.43
CA ILE A 162 6.29 -11.84 12.17
C ILE A 162 6.40 -13.21 11.51
N TYR A 163 5.27 -13.86 11.28
CA TYR A 163 5.24 -15.22 10.72
C TYR A 163 5.58 -15.25 9.23
N PRO A 164 6.11 -16.39 8.72
CA PRO A 164 6.47 -16.53 7.30
C PRO A 164 5.33 -16.19 6.34
N LEU A 165 4.10 -16.54 6.67
CA LEU A 165 2.93 -16.23 5.86
C LEU A 165 2.70 -14.72 5.72
N THR A 166 2.88 -13.98 6.80
CA THR A 166 2.78 -12.51 6.82
C THR A 166 3.85 -11.88 5.91
N TRP A 167 5.07 -12.42 5.92
CA TRP A 167 6.14 -11.99 5.02
C TRP A 167 5.85 -12.30 3.55
N ILE A 168 5.29 -13.48 3.24
CA ILE A 168 4.92 -13.85 1.87
C ILE A 168 3.92 -12.83 1.29
N TRP A 169 2.88 -12.50 2.05
CA TRP A 169 1.89 -11.53 1.60
C TRP A 169 2.43 -10.10 1.53
N GLY A 170 3.24 -9.68 2.50
CA GLY A 170 3.90 -8.38 2.46
C GLY A 170 4.83 -8.23 1.24
N ALA A 171 5.61 -9.27 0.93
CA ALA A 171 6.46 -9.30 -0.27
C ALA A 171 5.62 -9.29 -1.56
N THR A 172 4.53 -10.05 -1.59
CA THR A 172 3.58 -10.06 -2.73
C THR A 172 3.04 -8.67 -3.00
N LEU A 173 2.61 -7.96 -1.97
CA LEU A 173 2.16 -6.58 -2.07
C LEU A 173 3.27 -5.63 -2.54
N ALA A 174 4.48 -5.76 -1.99
CA ALA A 174 5.63 -4.96 -2.41
C ALA A 174 5.92 -5.14 -3.91
N PHE A 175 5.95 -6.38 -4.39
CA PHE A 175 6.14 -6.66 -5.82
C PHE A 175 4.97 -6.17 -6.69
N TYR A 176 3.73 -6.24 -6.20
CA TYR A 176 2.60 -5.63 -6.89
C TYR A 176 2.80 -4.12 -7.09
N VAL A 177 3.23 -3.39 -6.06
CA VAL A 177 3.54 -1.95 -6.14
C VAL A 177 4.72 -1.67 -7.07
N VAL A 178 5.76 -2.50 -7.04
CA VAL A 178 6.87 -2.44 -8.03
C VAL A 178 6.33 -2.66 -9.45
N GLY A 179 5.44 -3.63 -9.63
CA GLY A 179 4.79 -3.92 -10.91
C GLY A 179 4.02 -2.71 -11.47
N ILE A 180 3.24 -2.03 -10.63
CA ILE A 180 2.54 -0.78 -11.01
C ILE A 180 3.54 0.26 -11.53
N SER A 181 4.61 0.49 -10.79
CA SER A 181 5.60 1.52 -11.10
C SER A 181 6.39 1.20 -12.36
N LEU A 182 6.79 -0.06 -12.55
CA LEU A 182 7.50 -0.52 -13.75
C LEU A 182 6.63 -0.44 -14.99
N PHE A 183 5.37 -0.89 -14.88
CA PHE A 183 4.43 -0.88 -15.99
C PHE A 183 4.13 0.56 -16.43
N ALA A 184 3.82 1.45 -15.46
CA ALA A 184 3.54 2.85 -15.74
C ALA A 184 4.72 3.57 -16.40
N ARG A 185 5.96 3.30 -15.96
CA ARG A 185 7.17 3.89 -16.57
C ARG A 185 7.42 3.38 -17.99
N GLY A 186 7.19 2.09 -18.27
CA GLY A 186 7.35 1.52 -19.60
C GLY A 186 6.38 2.15 -20.60
N GLU A 187 5.10 2.16 -20.26
CA GLU A 187 4.06 2.73 -21.12
C GLU A 187 4.21 4.26 -21.33
N ALA A 188 4.72 4.99 -20.33
CA ALA A 188 4.96 6.44 -20.45
C ALA A 188 6.07 6.80 -21.45
N LYS A 189 7.04 5.92 -21.68
CA LYS A 189 8.17 6.16 -22.59
C LYS A 189 7.85 5.89 -24.06
N ALA A 190 6.62 5.59 -24.45
CA ALA A 190 6.07 5.46 -25.80
C ALA A 190 6.88 4.61 -26.84
N LYS A 191 8.10 4.19 -26.53
CA LYS A 191 9.02 3.40 -27.38
C LYS A 191 9.53 2.13 -26.72
N GLU A 192 9.30 1.93 -25.44
CA GLU A 192 9.75 0.76 -24.69
C GLU A 192 8.51 0.01 -24.19
N GLU A 193 8.36 -1.25 -24.57
CA GLU A 193 7.34 -2.13 -23.96
C GLU A 193 7.62 -2.24 -22.46
N ALA A 194 6.54 -2.20 -21.66
CA ALA A 194 6.65 -2.46 -20.23
C ALA A 194 7.32 -3.83 -20.01
N PRO A 195 8.27 -3.95 -19.06
CA PRO A 195 8.96 -5.21 -18.79
C PRO A 195 7.93 -6.32 -18.54
N LYS A 196 8.08 -7.49 -19.17
CA LYS A 196 7.16 -8.65 -18.97
C LYS A 196 7.02 -9.02 -17.50
N LEU A 197 8.10 -8.82 -16.72
CA LEU A 197 8.11 -9.04 -15.28
C LEU A 197 7.09 -8.15 -14.53
N SER A 198 6.83 -6.92 -15.00
CA SER A 198 5.82 -6.04 -14.38
C SER A 198 4.42 -6.67 -14.45
N ILE A 199 4.09 -7.35 -15.53
CA ILE A 199 2.80 -8.05 -15.68
C ILE A 199 2.72 -9.19 -14.65
N VAL A 200 3.78 -9.99 -14.50
CA VAL A 200 3.83 -11.06 -13.50
C VAL A 200 3.59 -10.49 -12.09
N PHE A 201 4.20 -9.36 -11.77
CA PHE A 201 4.01 -8.71 -10.47
C PHE A 201 2.58 -8.19 -10.26
N LEU A 202 1.93 -7.68 -11.32
CA LEU A 202 0.54 -7.22 -11.23
C LEU A 202 -0.46 -8.36 -10.98
N PHE A 203 -0.19 -9.55 -11.50
CA PHE A 203 -0.98 -10.75 -11.22
C PHE A 203 -0.49 -11.52 -9.98
N GLY A 204 0.63 -11.10 -9.37
CA GLY A 204 1.26 -11.74 -8.22
C GLY A 204 0.30 -12.11 -7.10
N PRO A 205 -0.58 -11.20 -6.62
CA PRO A 205 -1.54 -11.50 -5.56
C PRO A 205 -2.46 -12.69 -5.89
N ALA A 206 -3.02 -12.71 -7.11
CA ALA A 206 -3.90 -13.80 -7.55
C ALA A 206 -3.12 -15.13 -7.69
N LEU A 207 -1.88 -15.08 -8.20
CA LEU A 207 -1.03 -16.26 -8.36
C LEU A 207 -0.61 -16.85 -7.01
N VAL A 208 -0.25 -16.00 -6.04
CA VAL A 208 0.10 -16.44 -4.67
C VAL A 208 -1.12 -17.03 -3.98
N ALA A 209 -2.31 -16.43 -4.14
CA ALA A 209 -3.55 -16.98 -3.60
C ALA A 209 -3.86 -18.35 -4.18
N LEU A 210 -3.72 -18.53 -5.49
CA LEU A 210 -3.91 -19.83 -6.14
C LEU A 210 -2.91 -20.87 -5.63
N ALA A 211 -1.64 -20.51 -5.51
CA ALA A 211 -0.61 -21.39 -4.94
C ALA A 211 -0.93 -21.79 -3.49
N ALA A 212 -1.40 -20.82 -2.68
CA ALA A 212 -1.82 -21.05 -1.31
C ALA A 212 -3.04 -22.00 -1.22
N LEU A 213 -4.02 -21.86 -2.11
CA LEU A 213 -5.17 -22.78 -2.19
C LEU A 213 -4.76 -24.22 -2.53
N ILE A 214 -3.79 -24.39 -3.45
CA ILE A 214 -3.28 -25.70 -3.81
C ILE A 214 -2.51 -26.35 -2.64
N HIS A 215 -1.80 -25.54 -1.87
CA HIS A 215 -0.98 -26.03 -0.75
C HIS A 215 -1.81 -26.27 0.54
N TRP A 216 -2.85 -25.49 0.77
CA TRP A 216 -3.70 -25.58 1.95
C TRP A 216 -4.96 -26.40 1.71
N ASN A 217 -4.86 -27.72 1.88
CA ASN A 217 -5.94 -28.67 1.62
C ASN A 217 -7.11 -28.63 2.65
N ASN A 218 -6.97 -27.87 3.74
CA ASN A 218 -7.90 -27.87 4.87
C ASN A 218 -8.74 -26.60 5.00
N LEU A 219 -8.81 -25.77 3.96
CA LEU A 219 -9.71 -24.62 3.97
C LEU A 219 -11.15 -25.06 3.79
N ASP A 220 -12.05 -24.42 4.54
CA ASP A 220 -13.48 -24.64 4.37
C ASP A 220 -13.97 -24.15 3.00
N PRO A 221 -15.03 -24.73 2.43
CA PRO A 221 -15.51 -24.39 1.09
C PRO A 221 -15.86 -22.91 0.90
N ILE A 222 -16.32 -22.23 1.96
CA ILE A 222 -16.69 -20.82 1.90
C ILE A 222 -15.44 -19.97 1.71
N ARG A 223 -14.37 -20.25 2.45
CA ARG A 223 -13.08 -19.55 2.27
C ARG A 223 -12.48 -19.80 0.89
N VAL A 224 -12.51 -21.06 0.41
CA VAL A 224 -12.07 -21.38 -0.95
C VAL A 224 -12.87 -20.56 -1.96
N PHE A 225 -14.19 -20.48 -1.83
CA PHE A 225 -15.03 -19.64 -2.70
C PHE A 225 -14.66 -18.16 -2.63
N LEU A 226 -14.50 -17.59 -1.42
CA LEU A 226 -14.18 -16.18 -1.22
C LEU A 226 -12.79 -15.82 -1.78
N VAL A 227 -11.78 -16.67 -1.52
CA VAL A 227 -10.42 -16.49 -2.07
C VAL A 227 -10.45 -16.47 -3.61
N ASN A 228 -11.18 -17.41 -4.22
CA ASN A 228 -11.29 -17.44 -5.69
C ASN A 228 -12.02 -16.19 -6.20
N LEU A 229 -13.12 -15.79 -5.58
CA LEU A 229 -13.89 -14.62 -5.98
C LEU A 229 -13.04 -13.33 -5.92
N VAL A 230 -12.36 -13.09 -4.80
CA VAL A 230 -11.52 -11.88 -4.63
C VAL A 230 -10.25 -11.98 -5.47
N GLY A 231 -9.68 -13.19 -5.63
CA GLY A 231 -8.54 -13.45 -6.52
C GLY A 231 -8.87 -13.15 -8.00
N LEU A 232 -10.04 -13.55 -8.47
CA LEU A 232 -10.52 -13.20 -9.81
C LEU A 232 -10.77 -11.70 -9.96
N LEU A 233 -11.28 -11.05 -8.92
CA LEU A 233 -11.52 -9.61 -8.94
C LEU A 233 -10.22 -8.82 -9.09
N ILE A 234 -9.16 -9.15 -8.33
CA ILE A 234 -7.86 -8.46 -8.47
C ILE A 234 -7.21 -8.77 -9.83
N ALA A 235 -7.31 -9.99 -10.32
CA ALA A 235 -6.81 -10.35 -11.65
C ALA A 235 -7.56 -9.57 -12.75
N TRP A 236 -8.87 -9.40 -12.62
CA TRP A 236 -9.68 -8.58 -13.52
C TRP A 236 -9.27 -7.11 -13.47
N ILE A 237 -9.07 -6.53 -12.29
CA ILE A 237 -8.60 -5.15 -12.13
C ILE A 237 -7.24 -4.94 -12.82
N ALA A 238 -6.30 -5.87 -12.63
CA ALA A 238 -4.99 -5.82 -13.28
C ALA A 238 -5.12 -5.91 -14.80
N PHE A 239 -5.90 -6.86 -15.31
CA PHE A 239 -6.12 -7.06 -16.75
C PHE A 239 -6.75 -5.81 -17.39
N ASP A 240 -7.85 -5.30 -16.83
CA ASP A 240 -8.56 -4.15 -17.34
C ASP A 240 -7.69 -2.86 -17.31
N ALA A 241 -6.91 -2.65 -16.23
CA ALA A 241 -5.98 -1.54 -16.15
C ALA A 241 -4.87 -1.63 -17.22
N ILE A 242 -4.32 -2.82 -17.49
CA ILE A 242 -3.34 -3.05 -18.55
C ILE A 242 -3.93 -2.73 -19.92
N LEU A 243 -5.13 -3.24 -20.22
CA LEU A 243 -5.80 -2.94 -21.49
C LEU A 243 -6.06 -1.45 -21.67
N GLN A 244 -6.50 -0.78 -20.59
CA GLN A 244 -6.73 0.66 -20.61
C GLN A 244 -5.45 1.45 -20.90
N MET A 245 -4.34 1.13 -20.20
CA MET A 245 -3.06 1.81 -20.40
C MET A 245 -2.50 1.62 -21.80
N ARG A 246 -2.63 0.40 -22.39
CA ARG A 246 -2.22 0.09 -23.75
C ARG A 246 -3.11 0.70 -24.82
N GLY A 247 -4.30 1.13 -24.48
CA GLY A 247 -5.27 1.71 -25.43
C GLY A 247 -4.87 3.09 -25.99
N GLY A 248 -3.75 3.69 -25.58
CA GLY A 248 -3.16 4.91 -26.15
C GLY A 248 -3.98 6.20 -25.98
N LYS A 249 -5.09 6.18 -25.25
CA LYS A 249 -5.91 7.37 -24.99
C LYS A 249 -5.19 8.34 -24.05
N LYS A 250 -5.37 9.65 -24.27
CA LYS A 250 -4.83 10.68 -23.36
C LYS A 250 -5.32 10.44 -21.92
N GLY A 251 -4.40 10.39 -20.97
CA GLY A 251 -4.71 10.14 -19.55
C GLY A 251 -4.94 8.67 -19.17
N ALA A 252 -4.84 7.72 -20.13
CA ALA A 252 -5.06 6.29 -19.88
C ALA A 252 -4.08 5.71 -18.85
N ILE A 253 -2.80 6.14 -18.92
CA ILE A 253 -1.77 5.68 -17.98
C ILE A 253 -2.12 6.11 -16.56
N GLY A 254 -2.42 7.39 -16.33
CA GLY A 254 -2.81 7.89 -15.00
C GLY A 254 -4.06 7.20 -14.44
N SER A 255 -5.08 6.99 -15.31
CA SER A 255 -6.30 6.28 -14.90
C SER A 255 -6.05 4.81 -14.58
N GLY A 256 -5.24 4.11 -15.38
CA GLY A 256 -4.85 2.72 -15.12
C GLY A 256 -4.04 2.57 -13.82
N VAL A 257 -3.07 3.46 -13.60
CA VAL A 257 -2.29 3.50 -12.35
C VAL A 257 -3.19 3.76 -11.14
N SER A 258 -4.11 4.72 -11.22
CA SER A 258 -5.08 5.00 -10.16
C SER A 258 -5.93 3.77 -9.81
N ARG A 259 -6.37 3.03 -10.83
CA ARG A 259 -7.13 1.79 -10.67
C ARG A 259 -6.32 0.68 -10.00
N LEU A 260 -5.06 0.50 -10.42
CA LEU A 260 -4.15 -0.48 -9.79
C LEU A 260 -3.81 -0.09 -8.36
N LEU A 261 -3.58 1.19 -8.07
CA LEU A 261 -3.35 1.66 -6.69
C LEU A 261 -4.57 1.39 -5.80
N ALA A 262 -5.78 1.70 -6.26
CA ALA A 262 -6.99 1.34 -5.53
C ALA A 262 -7.16 -0.18 -5.38
N GLY A 263 -6.68 -0.97 -6.34
CA GLY A 263 -6.63 -2.44 -6.31
C GLY A 263 -5.83 -3.02 -5.14
N ILE A 264 -4.96 -2.22 -4.48
CA ILE A 264 -4.28 -2.62 -3.24
C ILE A 264 -5.30 -3.03 -2.17
N CYS A 265 -6.41 -2.31 -2.03
CA CYS A 265 -7.46 -2.67 -1.07
C CYS A 265 -8.08 -4.04 -1.39
N VAL A 266 -8.18 -4.41 -2.67
CA VAL A 266 -8.66 -5.73 -3.10
C VAL A 266 -7.61 -6.81 -2.84
N THR A 267 -6.31 -6.50 -3.03
CA THR A 267 -5.21 -7.39 -2.64
C THR A 267 -5.25 -7.70 -1.14
N ASP A 268 -5.47 -6.67 -0.31
CA ASP A 268 -5.60 -6.82 1.14
C ASP A 268 -6.86 -7.62 1.53
N ALA A 269 -7.98 -7.39 0.83
CA ALA A 269 -9.19 -8.20 1.00
C ALA A 269 -8.95 -9.68 0.64
N LEU A 270 -8.10 -9.95 -0.36
CA LEU A 270 -7.69 -11.31 -0.72
C LEU A 270 -6.91 -11.98 0.42
N VAL A 271 -6.00 -11.27 1.07
CA VAL A 271 -5.25 -11.78 2.23
C VAL A 271 -6.19 -12.18 3.35
N VAL A 272 -7.10 -11.28 3.76
CA VAL A 272 -8.00 -11.56 4.88
C VAL A 272 -9.05 -12.63 4.56
N SER A 273 -9.30 -12.94 3.29
CA SER A 273 -10.21 -14.04 2.92
C SER A 273 -9.68 -15.41 3.34
N PHE A 274 -8.39 -15.56 3.59
CA PHE A 274 -7.80 -16.78 4.16
C PHE A 274 -7.98 -16.89 5.66
N CYS A 275 -7.97 -15.77 6.38
CA CYS A 275 -7.86 -15.74 7.84
C CYS A 275 -9.07 -15.09 8.54
N MET A 276 -9.55 -13.94 8.06
CA MET A 276 -10.59 -13.15 8.70
C MET A 276 -11.63 -12.63 7.68
N PRO A 277 -12.47 -13.52 7.10
CA PRO A 277 -13.37 -13.17 5.99
C PRO A 277 -14.31 -12.00 6.26
N MET A 278 -14.63 -11.71 7.52
CA MET A 278 -15.48 -10.58 7.92
C MET A 278 -14.88 -9.21 7.56
N LEU A 279 -13.56 -9.13 7.37
CA LEU A 279 -12.89 -7.91 6.91
C LEU A 279 -12.95 -7.71 5.39
N ILE A 280 -13.40 -8.70 4.61
CA ILE A 280 -13.46 -8.58 3.14
C ILE A 280 -14.33 -7.39 2.74
N ALA A 281 -15.55 -7.30 3.24
CA ALA A 281 -16.46 -6.23 2.86
C ALA A 281 -15.95 -4.83 3.22
N PRO A 282 -15.48 -4.55 4.46
CA PRO A 282 -14.84 -3.27 4.77
C PRO A 282 -13.67 -2.93 3.84
N LEU A 283 -12.75 -3.88 3.58
CA LEU A 283 -11.59 -3.63 2.73
C LEU A 283 -11.99 -3.40 1.26
N LEU A 284 -12.96 -4.15 0.75
CA LEU A 284 -13.49 -3.92 -0.60
C LEU A 284 -14.16 -2.53 -0.73
N CYS A 285 -14.83 -2.03 0.32
CA CYS A 285 -15.40 -0.68 0.34
C CYS A 285 -14.33 0.42 0.26
N LEU A 286 -13.11 0.17 0.70
CA LEU A 286 -12.00 1.14 0.57
C LEU A 286 -11.56 1.32 -0.89
N ASN A 287 -11.75 0.34 -1.77
CA ASN A 287 -11.39 0.47 -3.18
C ASN A 287 -12.20 1.58 -3.90
N PRO A 288 -13.55 1.58 -3.92
CA PRO A 288 -14.30 2.66 -4.52
C PRO A 288 -14.10 4.01 -3.79
N LEU A 289 -13.86 4.00 -2.48
CA LEU A 289 -13.51 5.20 -1.73
C LEU A 289 -12.18 5.78 -2.24
N ALA A 290 -11.14 4.98 -2.44
CA ALA A 290 -9.88 5.42 -3.01
C ALA A 290 -10.08 6.03 -4.41
N LEU A 291 -10.82 5.35 -5.28
CA LEU A 291 -11.11 5.84 -6.62
C LEU A 291 -11.92 7.16 -6.60
N TRP A 292 -12.85 7.31 -5.67
CA TRP A 292 -13.64 8.53 -5.52
C TRP A 292 -12.78 9.71 -5.06
N ILE A 293 -11.88 9.49 -4.07
CA ILE A 293 -10.97 10.54 -3.58
C ILE A 293 -9.96 10.91 -4.69
N GLN A 294 -9.43 9.93 -5.42
CA GLN A 294 -8.49 10.14 -6.53
C GLN A 294 -9.07 10.99 -7.68
N LYS A 295 -10.38 10.97 -7.88
CA LYS A 295 -11.06 11.87 -8.83
C LYS A 295 -11.07 13.33 -8.37
N ARG A 296 -10.98 13.58 -7.07
CA ARG A 296 -10.99 14.93 -6.46
C ARG A 296 -9.58 15.46 -6.21
N PHE A 297 -8.65 14.56 -5.88
CA PHE A 297 -7.26 14.87 -5.55
C PHE A 297 -6.37 13.94 -6.37
N ALA A 298 -5.43 14.47 -7.15
CA ALA A 298 -4.52 13.65 -7.95
C ALA A 298 -3.80 12.61 -7.08
N ALA A 299 -3.72 11.39 -7.56
CA ALA A 299 -3.05 10.29 -6.86
C ALA A 299 -1.52 10.33 -7.04
N THR A 300 -1.03 11.08 -8.02
CA THR A 300 0.39 11.17 -8.45
C THR A 300 0.82 12.61 -8.59
#